data_b27b107460af8a641d46eebd99e1742b
#
_entry.id   b27b107460af8a641d46eebd99e1742b
#
_cell.length_a   1.000
_cell.length_b   1.000
_cell.length_c   1.000
_cell.angle_alpha   90.00
_cell.angle_beta   90.00
_cell.angle_gamma   90.00
#
_symmetry.space_group_name_H-M   'P 1'
#
loop_
_entity.id
_entity.type
_entity.pdbx_description
1 polymer ?
#
loop_
_entity_poly.entity_id
_entity_poly.type
_entity_poly.pdbx_seq_one_letter_code
_entity_poly.pdbx_strand_id
1 'polypeptide(L)'
;LKIATVGTGSIVDSFLSAVNEIDDVKCVAMYSRKEQSARPLAEKYEIDSIYTDYESMLRDPSIEFIYIASPNSFHYEHAAQALENGKNVICEKPFTSTVKETESLMALAKKQKLMLFEAISTIHLPNYELVRNQIDKLGRITFIQCNYSQYSSRYNQLLSGETPNVFNLKFSGGALTDINIYNLHFVMNLFGSPQSIHYEANKHGNGIDTSGVLLLKYPDFIAECVGCKDSNSMNFVLIQGEKGYLHVENGANGCRRVIVHIDDEEISLNMQSNSNRLYYELAAFKEMYTKRDFERCYELLDHTHSVMKMLVEARKTAGIIFEADQKE
;
A
#
# COMPACT_ATOMS: atom_id res chain seq x y z
N LEU A 1 20.69 8.54 -0.42
CA LEU A 1 19.32 8.97 -0.29
C LEU A 1 19.03 9.34 1.16
N LYS A 2 18.68 10.60 1.42
CA LYS A 2 18.37 11.11 2.76
C LYS A 2 16.87 11.27 2.93
N ILE A 3 16.30 10.52 3.87
CA ILE A 3 14.86 10.43 4.10
C ILE A 3 14.52 11.02 5.46
N ALA A 4 13.39 11.71 5.55
CA ALA A 4 12.74 12.01 6.82
C ALA A 4 11.40 11.29 6.91
N THR A 5 10.98 10.86 8.10
CA THR A 5 9.72 10.14 8.32
C THR A 5 8.67 11.02 8.97
N VAL A 6 7.40 10.81 8.58
CA VAL A 6 6.21 11.40 9.21
C VAL A 6 5.41 10.26 9.84
N GLY A 7 5.38 10.23 11.17
CA GLY A 7 4.73 9.17 11.93
C GLY A 7 5.70 8.38 12.81
N THR A 8 5.15 7.58 13.73
CA THR A 8 5.90 6.82 14.74
C THR A 8 5.31 5.43 15.01
N GLY A 9 4.50 4.93 14.07
CA GLY A 9 3.84 3.62 14.18
C GLY A 9 4.75 2.45 13.81
N SER A 10 4.24 1.23 13.94
CA SER A 10 4.98 0.00 13.61
C SER A 10 5.43 -0.07 12.15
N ILE A 11 4.71 0.53 11.22
CA ILE A 11 5.13 0.57 9.81
C ILE A 11 6.39 1.43 9.64
N VAL A 12 6.52 2.53 10.41
CA VAL A 12 7.73 3.35 10.41
C VAL A 12 8.91 2.55 10.96
N ASP A 13 8.71 1.76 12.02
CA ASP A 13 9.75 0.86 12.55
C ASP A 13 10.22 -0.13 11.49
N SER A 14 9.28 -0.78 10.78
CA SER A 14 9.59 -1.70 9.68
C SER A 14 10.30 -1.00 8.52
N PHE A 15 9.89 0.23 8.19
CA PHE A 15 10.54 1.03 7.14
C PHE A 15 11.98 1.42 7.52
N LEU A 16 12.20 1.87 8.75
CA LEU A 16 13.53 2.21 9.26
C LEU A 16 14.45 0.99 9.31
N SER A 17 13.90 -0.20 9.63
CA SER A 17 14.66 -1.45 9.51
C SER A 17 15.11 -1.70 8.06
N ALA A 18 14.24 -1.49 7.07
CA ALA A 18 14.62 -1.61 5.65
C ALA A 18 15.65 -0.56 5.22
N VAL A 19 15.52 0.69 5.71
CA VAL A 19 16.51 1.76 5.47
C VAL A 19 17.90 1.33 5.89
N ASN A 20 18.04 0.70 7.07
CA ASN A 20 19.33 0.27 7.59
C ASN A 20 19.97 -0.90 6.83
N GLU A 21 19.21 -1.60 5.99
CA GLU A 21 19.70 -2.73 5.19
C GLU A 21 20.11 -2.31 3.76
N ILE A 22 19.86 -1.06 3.37
CA ILE A 22 20.15 -0.58 2.01
C ILE A 22 21.28 0.45 2.06
N ASP A 23 22.39 0.14 1.38
CA ASP A 23 23.54 1.05 1.26
C ASP A 23 23.10 2.41 0.70
N ASP A 24 23.78 3.49 1.13
CA ASP A 24 23.53 4.87 0.69
C ASP A 24 22.10 5.39 0.92
N VAL A 25 21.32 4.73 1.78
CA VAL A 25 20.01 5.22 2.27
C VAL A 25 20.12 5.49 3.76
N LYS A 26 19.69 6.67 4.20
CA LYS A 26 19.72 7.06 5.61
C LYS A 26 18.47 7.83 5.99
N CYS A 27 17.85 7.48 7.12
CA CYS A 27 16.90 8.36 7.76
C CYS A 27 17.65 9.41 8.58
N VAL A 28 17.44 10.69 8.27
CA VAL A 28 18.15 11.81 8.89
C VAL A 28 17.27 12.61 9.85
N ALA A 29 15.95 12.46 9.77
CA ALA A 29 15.02 13.18 10.62
C ALA A 29 13.69 12.43 10.79
N MET A 30 12.98 12.74 11.87
CA MET A 30 11.61 12.29 12.11
C MET A 30 10.72 13.48 12.46
N TYR A 31 9.48 13.45 11.98
CA TYR A 31 8.43 14.37 12.43
C TYR A 31 7.39 13.64 13.26
N SER A 32 7.07 14.22 14.41
CA SER A 32 5.93 13.82 15.23
C SER A 32 5.41 15.04 16.00
N ARG A 33 4.08 15.18 16.11
CA ARG A 33 3.45 16.24 16.92
C ARG A 33 3.93 16.31 18.37
N LYS A 34 4.47 15.23 18.87
CA LYS A 34 5.06 15.13 20.22
C LYS A 34 6.42 14.45 20.09
N GLU A 35 7.47 15.12 20.47
CA GLU A 35 8.85 14.62 20.46
C GLU A 35 8.97 13.26 21.17
N GLN A 36 8.33 13.11 22.32
CA GLN A 36 8.32 11.87 23.11
C GLN A 36 7.81 10.65 22.34
N SER A 37 6.95 10.83 21.33
CA SER A 37 6.44 9.73 20.51
C SER A 37 7.46 9.26 19.46
N ALA A 38 8.35 10.13 18.98
CA ALA A 38 9.39 9.80 18.02
C ALA A 38 10.68 9.27 18.66
N ARG A 39 10.97 9.72 19.90
CA ARG A 39 12.21 9.43 20.61
C ARG A 39 12.61 7.96 20.65
N PRO A 40 11.71 6.98 20.94
CA PRO A 40 12.09 5.56 20.97
C PRO A 40 12.62 5.05 19.63
N LEU A 41 12.02 5.47 18.50
CA LEU A 41 12.50 5.09 17.17
C LEU A 41 13.76 5.86 16.79
N ALA A 42 13.84 7.15 17.14
CA ALA A 42 15.03 7.95 16.87
C ALA A 42 16.26 7.38 17.60
N GLU A 43 16.12 6.99 18.85
CA GLU A 43 17.20 6.33 19.61
C GLU A 43 17.56 4.96 19.04
N LYS A 44 16.55 4.13 18.66
CA LYS A 44 16.77 2.81 18.09
C LYS A 44 17.53 2.83 16.77
N TYR A 45 17.29 3.85 15.94
CA TYR A 45 17.85 3.97 14.59
C TYR A 45 18.90 5.09 14.46
N GLU A 46 19.37 5.64 15.58
CA GLU A 46 20.40 6.68 15.63
C GLU A 46 20.07 7.92 14.76
N ILE A 47 18.79 8.38 14.86
CA ILE A 47 18.31 9.54 14.12
C ILE A 47 18.45 10.79 14.99
N ASP A 48 19.32 11.72 14.57
CA ASP A 48 19.69 12.87 15.38
C ASP A 48 18.61 13.95 15.48
N SER A 49 17.75 14.10 14.46
CA SER A 49 16.81 15.22 14.33
C SER A 49 15.37 14.78 14.52
N ILE A 50 14.69 15.33 15.52
CA ILE A 50 13.25 15.19 15.72
C ILE A 50 12.62 16.57 15.57
N TYR A 51 11.68 16.69 14.62
CA TYR A 51 10.90 17.90 14.40
C TYR A 51 9.49 17.74 14.98
N THR A 52 9.01 18.79 15.64
CA THR A 52 7.61 18.91 16.10
C THR A 52 6.81 19.92 15.29
N ASP A 53 7.48 20.65 14.41
CA ASP A 53 6.92 21.52 13.39
C ASP A 53 7.27 20.98 11.99
N TYR A 54 6.21 20.64 11.22
CA TYR A 54 6.37 19.99 9.93
C TYR A 54 7.02 20.90 8.89
N GLU A 55 6.63 22.18 8.87
CA GLU A 55 7.23 23.15 7.95
C GLU A 55 8.72 23.34 8.17
N SER A 56 9.16 23.36 9.43
CA SER A 56 10.58 23.46 9.78
C SER A 56 11.37 22.26 9.26
N MET A 57 10.79 21.04 9.33
CA MET A 57 11.39 19.85 8.73
C MET A 57 11.48 19.96 7.20
N LEU A 58 10.43 20.46 6.55
CA LEU A 58 10.42 20.60 5.09
C LEU A 58 11.44 21.62 4.57
N ARG A 59 11.80 22.61 5.39
CA ARG A 59 12.84 23.61 5.05
C ARG A 59 14.28 23.10 5.19
N ASP A 60 14.49 21.93 5.81
CA ASP A 60 15.83 21.35 5.93
C ASP A 60 16.35 20.90 4.55
N PRO A 61 17.44 21.55 4.03
CA PRO A 61 17.96 21.21 2.71
C PRO A 61 18.65 19.85 2.65
N SER A 62 18.97 19.25 3.78
CA SER A 62 19.59 17.92 3.83
C SER A 62 18.62 16.79 3.52
N ILE A 63 17.31 17.03 3.60
CA ILE A 63 16.27 16.03 3.37
C ILE A 63 15.90 16.01 1.89
N GLU A 64 15.98 14.84 1.27
CA GLU A 64 15.65 14.61 -0.16
C GLU A 64 14.25 14.02 -0.34
N PHE A 65 13.84 13.13 0.60
CA PHE A 65 12.56 12.43 0.59
C PHE A 65 11.82 12.57 1.91
N ILE A 66 10.50 12.60 1.82
CA ILE A 66 9.61 12.45 2.97
C ILE A 66 8.86 11.12 2.84
N TYR A 67 9.05 10.23 3.82
CA TYR A 67 8.23 9.03 3.98
C TYR A 67 7.04 9.34 4.88
N ILE A 68 5.82 9.23 4.34
CA ILE A 68 4.58 9.62 5.00
C ILE A 68 3.84 8.37 5.47
N ALA A 69 3.73 8.21 6.78
CA ALA A 69 3.02 7.15 7.47
C ALA A 69 2.13 7.71 8.60
N SER A 70 1.55 8.85 8.36
CA SER A 70 0.49 9.45 9.19
C SER A 70 -0.83 8.68 9.04
N PRO A 71 -1.90 8.97 9.81
CA PRO A 71 -3.23 8.43 9.51
C PRO A 71 -3.67 8.80 8.09
N ASN A 72 -4.35 7.88 7.40
CA ASN A 72 -4.61 7.95 5.96
C ASN A 72 -5.18 9.30 5.50
N SER A 73 -6.10 9.89 6.26
CA SER A 73 -6.73 11.18 5.91
C SER A 73 -5.76 12.38 5.89
N PHE A 74 -4.54 12.22 6.39
CA PHE A 74 -3.50 13.27 6.36
C PHE A 74 -2.45 13.02 5.27
N HIS A 75 -2.53 11.92 4.52
CA HIS A 75 -1.56 11.61 3.47
C HIS A 75 -1.50 12.72 2.43
N TYR A 76 -2.66 13.16 1.92
CA TYR A 76 -2.76 14.22 0.93
C TYR A 76 -2.10 15.52 1.39
N GLU A 77 -2.48 16.00 2.58
CA GLU A 77 -1.97 17.27 3.10
C GLU A 77 -0.45 17.25 3.30
N HIS A 78 0.06 16.20 3.94
CA HIS A 78 1.51 16.05 4.15
C HIS A 78 2.27 15.89 2.83
N ALA A 79 1.74 15.13 1.88
CA ALA A 79 2.39 14.94 0.58
C ALA A 79 2.40 16.22 -0.26
N ALA A 80 1.28 16.97 -0.28
CA ALA A 80 1.19 18.24 -0.99
C ALA A 80 2.21 19.25 -0.45
N GLN A 81 2.25 19.45 0.87
CA GLN A 81 3.22 20.35 1.51
C GLN A 81 4.67 19.93 1.23
N ALA A 82 4.98 18.63 1.26
CA ALA A 82 6.31 18.12 0.94
C ALA A 82 6.71 18.44 -0.52
N LEU A 83 5.83 18.15 -1.47
CA LEU A 83 6.05 18.46 -2.89
C LEU A 83 6.20 19.98 -3.14
N GLU A 84 5.37 20.83 -2.50
CA GLU A 84 5.46 22.29 -2.59
C GLU A 84 6.78 22.83 -2.08
N ASN A 85 7.40 22.15 -1.11
CA ASN A 85 8.72 22.46 -0.58
C ASN A 85 9.88 21.77 -1.32
N GLY A 86 9.63 21.20 -2.50
CA GLY A 86 10.66 20.59 -3.34
C GLY A 86 11.16 19.23 -2.84
N LYS A 87 10.42 18.54 -1.98
CA LYS A 87 10.78 17.22 -1.48
C LYS A 87 10.11 16.13 -2.31
N ASN A 88 10.86 15.07 -2.65
CA ASN A 88 10.26 13.85 -3.17
C ASN A 88 9.47 13.13 -2.06
N VAL A 89 8.51 12.30 -2.42
CA VAL A 89 7.59 11.68 -1.46
C VAL A 89 7.47 10.18 -1.69
N ILE A 90 7.49 9.45 -0.58
CA ILE A 90 7.02 8.06 -0.46
C ILE A 90 5.84 8.10 0.50
N CYS A 91 4.64 7.82 0.02
CA CYS A 91 3.41 7.88 0.80
C CYS A 91 2.86 6.49 1.05
N GLU A 92 2.56 6.14 2.30
CA GLU A 92 1.92 4.87 2.65
C GLU A 92 0.57 4.68 1.95
N LYS A 93 0.23 3.42 1.79
CA LYS A 93 -1.09 3.01 1.30
C LYS A 93 -2.15 3.14 2.44
N PRO A 94 -3.44 3.38 2.12
CA PRO A 94 -3.93 3.82 0.82
C PRO A 94 -3.37 5.20 0.49
N PHE A 95 -3.05 5.43 -0.77
CA PHE A 95 -2.30 6.63 -1.19
C PHE A 95 -2.98 7.94 -0.74
N THR A 96 -4.28 8.06 -0.97
CA THR A 96 -5.11 9.20 -0.54
C THR A 96 -6.49 8.72 -0.10
N SER A 97 -7.39 9.63 0.27
CA SER A 97 -8.77 9.31 0.63
C SER A 97 -9.72 9.38 -0.56
N THR A 98 -9.41 10.22 -1.56
CA THR A 98 -10.24 10.49 -2.74
C THR A 98 -9.43 10.47 -4.04
N VAL A 99 -10.12 10.30 -5.17
CA VAL A 99 -9.49 10.34 -6.50
C VAL A 99 -8.92 11.72 -6.81
N LYS A 100 -9.64 12.77 -6.44
CA LYS A 100 -9.24 14.17 -6.68
C LYS A 100 -7.94 14.52 -5.93
N GLU A 101 -7.79 14.06 -4.70
CA GLU A 101 -6.54 14.19 -3.94
C GLU A 101 -5.37 13.50 -4.69
N THR A 102 -5.58 12.28 -5.19
CA THR A 102 -4.59 11.55 -5.99
C THR A 102 -4.18 12.36 -7.23
N GLU A 103 -5.15 12.83 -8.02
CA GLU A 103 -4.92 13.60 -9.25
C GLU A 103 -4.17 14.91 -8.96
N SER A 104 -4.49 15.57 -7.85
CA SER A 104 -3.83 16.79 -7.43
C SER A 104 -2.36 16.56 -7.08
N LEU A 105 -2.05 15.50 -6.34
CA LEU A 105 -0.66 15.14 -6.01
C LEU A 105 0.15 14.77 -7.25
N MET A 106 -0.44 13.99 -8.17
CA MET A 106 0.21 13.59 -9.42
C MET A 106 0.53 14.82 -10.29
N ALA A 107 -0.42 15.75 -10.42
CA ALA A 107 -0.21 16.98 -11.17
C ALA A 107 0.89 17.85 -10.55
N LEU A 108 0.90 17.96 -9.21
CA LEU A 108 1.90 18.72 -8.47
C LEU A 108 3.30 18.10 -8.61
N ALA A 109 3.44 16.79 -8.45
CA ALA A 109 4.71 16.09 -8.60
C ALA A 109 5.29 16.24 -10.03
N LYS A 110 4.44 16.04 -11.06
CA LYS A 110 4.83 16.24 -12.47
C LYS A 110 5.24 17.69 -12.75
N LYS A 111 4.50 18.68 -12.24
CA LYS A 111 4.81 20.10 -12.38
C LYS A 111 6.14 20.48 -11.74
N GLN A 112 6.42 19.98 -10.55
CA GLN A 112 7.63 20.24 -9.79
C GLN A 112 8.84 19.38 -10.24
N LYS A 113 8.61 18.40 -11.12
CA LYS A 113 9.60 17.39 -11.52
C LYS A 113 10.18 16.64 -10.33
N LEU A 114 9.31 16.20 -9.43
CA LEU A 114 9.62 15.43 -8.24
C LEU A 114 9.12 14.00 -8.38
N MET A 115 9.78 13.07 -7.70
CA MET A 115 9.33 11.70 -7.59
C MET A 115 8.30 11.58 -6.47
N LEU A 116 7.24 10.85 -6.75
CA LEU A 116 6.15 10.56 -5.83
C LEU A 116 5.79 9.08 -5.97
N PHE A 117 5.83 8.34 -4.87
CA PHE A 117 5.56 6.91 -4.84
C PHE A 117 4.47 6.58 -3.82
N GLU A 118 3.59 5.65 -4.15
CA GLU A 118 2.80 4.93 -3.17
C GLU A 118 3.63 3.78 -2.61
N ALA A 119 3.70 3.65 -1.28
CA ALA A 119 4.37 2.55 -0.61
C ALA A 119 3.46 1.31 -0.62
N ILE A 120 3.44 0.61 -1.74
CA ILE A 120 2.73 -0.65 -1.94
C ILE A 120 3.72 -1.76 -2.26
N SER A 121 4.15 -2.49 -1.24
CA SER A 121 5.24 -3.48 -1.36
C SER A 121 4.96 -4.60 -2.35
N THR A 122 3.70 -5.01 -2.50
CA THR A 122 3.26 -6.16 -3.30
C THR A 122 3.89 -6.23 -4.69
N ILE A 123 3.82 -5.14 -5.45
CA ILE A 123 4.28 -5.09 -6.85
C ILE A 123 5.81 -5.02 -7.01
N HIS A 124 6.52 -4.85 -5.91
CA HIS A 124 7.99 -4.80 -5.86
C HIS A 124 8.62 -6.11 -5.36
N LEU A 125 7.80 -7.09 -4.93
CA LEU A 125 8.29 -8.35 -4.41
C LEU A 125 8.87 -9.23 -5.52
N PRO A 126 10.04 -9.87 -5.33
CA PRO A 126 10.60 -10.80 -6.34
C PRO A 126 9.66 -11.94 -6.69
N ASN A 127 8.90 -12.45 -5.73
CA ASN A 127 7.93 -13.51 -5.99
C ASN A 127 6.69 -13.01 -6.77
N TYR A 128 6.36 -11.73 -6.69
CA TYR A 128 5.34 -11.15 -7.56
C TYR A 128 5.80 -11.14 -9.03
N GLU A 129 7.06 -10.89 -9.28
CA GLU A 129 7.64 -11.00 -10.63
C GLU A 129 7.65 -12.47 -11.13
N LEU A 130 7.85 -13.44 -10.23
CA LEU A 130 7.65 -14.86 -10.59
C LEU A 130 6.22 -15.13 -11.05
N VAL A 131 5.21 -14.59 -10.35
CA VAL A 131 3.80 -14.72 -10.77
C VAL A 131 3.64 -14.18 -12.19
N ARG A 132 4.12 -12.99 -12.47
CA ARG A 132 4.06 -12.35 -13.79
C ARG A 132 4.68 -13.22 -14.88
N ASN A 133 5.83 -13.82 -14.60
CA ASN A 133 6.56 -14.65 -15.56
C ASN A 133 5.96 -16.06 -15.76
N GLN A 134 5.09 -16.51 -14.85
CA GLN A 134 4.47 -17.84 -14.95
C GLN A 134 3.01 -17.79 -15.46
N ILE A 135 2.36 -16.66 -15.42
CA ILE A 135 0.91 -16.53 -15.62
C ILE A 135 0.48 -16.99 -17.05
N ASP A 136 1.27 -16.70 -18.06
CA ASP A 136 0.97 -17.06 -19.44
C ASP A 136 0.94 -18.59 -19.67
N LYS A 137 1.63 -19.35 -18.82
CA LYS A 137 1.64 -20.81 -18.88
C LYS A 137 0.32 -21.45 -18.49
N LEU A 138 -0.52 -20.72 -17.75
CA LEU A 138 -1.83 -21.18 -17.32
C LEU A 138 -2.87 -21.23 -18.45
N GLY A 139 -2.53 -20.68 -19.63
CA GLY A 139 -3.50 -20.48 -20.70
C GLY A 139 -4.47 -19.34 -20.40
N ARG A 140 -5.71 -19.42 -20.92
CA ARG A 140 -6.73 -18.42 -20.61
C ARG A 140 -7.10 -18.47 -19.12
N ILE A 141 -6.99 -17.33 -18.44
CA ILE A 141 -7.40 -17.20 -17.04
C ILE A 141 -8.94 -17.27 -16.96
N THR A 142 -9.43 -18.00 -15.98
CA THR A 142 -10.87 -18.24 -15.78
C THR A 142 -11.38 -17.68 -14.48
N PHE A 143 -10.58 -17.72 -13.40
CA PHE A 143 -10.95 -17.24 -12.09
C PHE A 143 -9.74 -16.86 -11.24
N ILE A 144 -9.89 -15.85 -10.38
CA ILE A 144 -8.87 -15.44 -9.41
C ILE A 144 -9.51 -15.31 -8.03
N GLN A 145 -8.84 -15.85 -7.01
CA GLN A 145 -9.24 -15.70 -5.61
C GLN A 145 -8.06 -15.14 -4.82
N CYS A 146 -8.32 -14.08 -4.06
CA CYS A 146 -7.37 -13.50 -3.14
C CYS A 146 -7.99 -13.44 -1.74
N ASN A 147 -7.25 -13.84 -0.73
CA ASN A 147 -7.67 -13.67 0.66
C ASN A 147 -6.54 -13.05 1.48
N TYR A 148 -6.86 -11.95 2.14
CA TYR A 148 -6.04 -11.38 3.20
C TYR A 148 -6.91 -11.14 4.44
N SER A 149 -6.77 -12.03 5.42
CA SER A 149 -7.54 -12.01 6.67
C SER A 149 -6.57 -12.00 7.84
N GLN A 150 -6.63 -10.94 8.62
CA GLN A 150 -5.77 -10.76 9.79
C GLN A 150 -6.56 -10.05 10.89
N TYR A 151 -6.79 -10.75 12.00
CA TYR A 151 -7.42 -10.13 13.16
C TYR A 151 -6.63 -8.91 13.63
N SER A 152 -7.25 -7.75 13.56
CA SER A 152 -6.59 -6.49 13.89
C SER A 152 -6.34 -6.39 15.39
N SER A 153 -5.12 -6.01 15.78
CA SER A 153 -4.80 -5.71 17.18
C SER A 153 -5.65 -4.57 17.76
N ARG A 154 -6.34 -3.79 16.90
CA ARG A 154 -7.24 -2.69 17.27
C ARG A 154 -8.71 -3.10 17.30
N TYR A 155 -9.07 -4.32 16.88
CA TYR A 155 -10.46 -4.73 16.78
C TYR A 155 -11.14 -4.83 18.15
N ASN A 156 -10.44 -5.32 19.18
CA ASN A 156 -10.97 -5.35 20.54
C ASN A 156 -11.27 -3.95 21.10
N GLN A 157 -10.50 -2.94 20.73
CA GLN A 157 -10.78 -1.54 21.07
C GLN A 157 -12.09 -1.07 20.42
N LEU A 158 -12.33 -1.45 19.14
CA LEU A 158 -13.60 -1.15 18.47
C LEU A 158 -14.78 -1.81 19.19
N LEU A 159 -14.66 -3.09 19.56
CA LEU A 159 -15.69 -3.83 20.29
C LEU A 159 -15.98 -3.26 21.69
N SER A 160 -14.99 -2.64 22.33
CA SER A 160 -15.16 -1.96 23.63
C SER A 160 -15.74 -0.54 23.51
N GLY A 161 -16.07 -0.09 22.29
CA GLY A 161 -16.68 1.22 22.03
C GLY A 161 -15.70 2.34 21.74
N GLU A 162 -14.38 2.05 21.65
CA GLU A 162 -13.40 3.00 21.13
C GLU A 162 -13.48 3.08 19.60
N THR A 163 -12.91 4.15 19.03
CA THR A 163 -12.87 4.30 17.57
C THR A 163 -11.42 4.53 17.12
N PRO A 164 -10.58 3.47 17.07
CA PRO A 164 -9.21 3.60 16.61
C PRO A 164 -9.16 4.00 15.13
N ASN A 165 -8.10 4.71 14.72
CA ASN A 165 -7.99 5.32 13.38
C ASN A 165 -8.30 4.34 12.24
N VAL A 166 -7.84 3.10 12.34
CA VAL A 166 -8.05 2.06 11.33
C VAL A 166 -9.52 1.65 11.16
N PHE A 167 -10.36 1.93 12.14
CA PHE A 167 -11.81 1.67 12.12
C PHE A 167 -12.64 2.96 12.22
N ASN A 168 -12.14 4.06 11.63
CA ASN A 168 -12.75 5.37 11.73
C ASN A 168 -12.90 6.01 10.34
N LEU A 169 -14.12 6.37 9.96
CA LEU A 169 -14.45 7.03 8.69
C LEU A 169 -13.71 8.38 8.54
N LYS A 170 -13.49 9.09 9.66
CA LYS A 170 -12.72 10.34 9.67
C LYS A 170 -11.27 10.17 9.21
N PHE A 171 -10.67 9.02 9.49
CA PHE A 171 -9.29 8.72 9.15
C PHE A 171 -9.16 7.83 7.91
N SER A 172 -10.24 7.68 7.12
CA SER A 172 -10.25 6.87 5.90
C SER A 172 -9.75 5.43 6.13
N GLY A 173 -10.23 4.83 7.24
CA GLY A 173 -9.92 3.47 7.66
C GLY A 173 -10.77 2.41 6.94
N GLY A 174 -10.85 1.21 7.54
CA GLY A 174 -11.65 0.09 7.07
C GLY A 174 -10.84 -1.07 6.51
N ALA A 175 -11.48 -2.23 6.38
CA ALA A 175 -10.83 -3.43 5.86
C ALA A 175 -10.48 -3.32 4.37
N LEU A 176 -11.33 -2.67 3.59
CA LEU A 176 -11.06 -2.43 2.17
C LEU A 176 -9.77 -1.65 1.96
N THR A 177 -9.64 -0.52 2.66
CA THR A 177 -8.51 0.42 2.48
C THR A 177 -7.23 -0.03 3.17
N ASP A 178 -7.33 -0.78 4.27
CA ASP A 178 -6.15 -1.15 5.04
C ASP A 178 -5.50 -2.47 4.56
N ILE A 179 -6.31 -3.49 4.25
CA ILE A 179 -5.76 -4.80 3.87
C ILE A 179 -6.22 -5.30 2.50
N ASN A 180 -7.49 -5.11 2.09
CA ASN A 180 -7.94 -5.62 0.80
C ASN A 180 -7.33 -4.86 -0.38
N ILE A 181 -6.81 -3.67 -0.15
CA ILE A 181 -6.05 -2.87 -1.12
C ILE A 181 -4.83 -3.65 -1.68
N TYR A 182 -4.19 -4.52 -0.89
CA TYR A 182 -3.08 -5.35 -1.38
C TYR A 182 -3.54 -6.35 -2.45
N ASN A 183 -4.71 -6.96 -2.26
CA ASN A 183 -5.32 -7.85 -3.24
C ASN A 183 -5.68 -7.09 -4.52
N LEU A 184 -6.24 -5.89 -4.36
CA LEU A 184 -6.61 -5.02 -5.48
C LEU A 184 -5.39 -4.62 -6.32
N HIS A 185 -4.30 -4.17 -5.68
CA HIS A 185 -3.04 -3.88 -6.37
C HIS A 185 -2.47 -5.11 -7.06
N PHE A 186 -2.51 -6.28 -6.40
CA PHE A 186 -2.00 -7.53 -6.96
C PHE A 186 -2.69 -7.86 -8.29
N VAL A 187 -4.03 -7.86 -8.28
CA VAL A 187 -4.82 -8.22 -9.47
C VAL A 187 -4.73 -7.15 -10.56
N MET A 188 -4.90 -5.87 -10.20
CA MET A 188 -4.91 -4.80 -11.19
C MET A 188 -3.54 -4.53 -11.82
N ASN A 189 -2.44 -4.80 -11.13
CA ASN A 189 -1.12 -4.64 -11.73
C ASN A 189 -0.79 -5.77 -12.73
N LEU A 190 -1.43 -6.94 -12.62
CA LEU A 190 -1.32 -8.04 -13.59
C LEU A 190 -2.25 -7.87 -14.80
N PHE A 191 -3.48 -7.42 -14.57
CA PHE A 191 -4.56 -7.51 -15.56
C PHE A 191 -5.16 -6.15 -15.95
N GLY A 192 -4.66 -5.05 -15.38
CA GLY A 192 -5.23 -3.71 -15.58
C GLY A 192 -6.54 -3.49 -14.85
N SER A 193 -7.26 -2.44 -15.24
CA SER A 193 -8.54 -2.08 -14.63
C SER A 193 -9.67 -3.03 -15.03
N PRO A 194 -10.53 -3.48 -14.09
CA PRO A 194 -11.69 -4.29 -14.41
C PRO A 194 -12.76 -3.48 -15.15
N GLN A 195 -13.69 -4.16 -15.80
CA GLN A 195 -14.87 -3.53 -16.43
C GLN A 195 -15.87 -3.01 -15.40
N SER A 196 -15.97 -3.67 -14.25
CA SER A 196 -16.80 -3.24 -13.13
C SER A 196 -16.26 -3.81 -11.83
N ILE A 197 -16.58 -3.12 -10.73
CA ILE A 197 -16.18 -3.47 -9.38
C ILE A 197 -17.40 -3.39 -8.46
N HIS A 198 -17.50 -4.31 -7.51
CA HIS A 198 -18.52 -4.31 -6.48
C HIS A 198 -17.92 -4.75 -5.15
N TYR A 199 -18.27 -4.07 -4.07
CA TYR A 199 -17.83 -4.40 -2.72
C TYR A 199 -19.00 -4.67 -1.81
N GLU A 200 -19.06 -5.89 -1.26
CA GLU A 200 -20.01 -6.27 -0.22
C GLU A 200 -19.28 -6.33 1.13
N ALA A 201 -19.77 -5.56 2.10
CA ALA A 201 -19.06 -5.32 3.35
C ALA A 201 -19.86 -5.67 4.60
N ASN A 202 -19.22 -6.35 5.54
CA ASN A 202 -19.64 -6.37 6.93
C ASN A 202 -19.22 -5.07 7.60
N LYS A 203 -20.22 -4.32 8.12
CA LYS A 203 -19.98 -3.02 8.73
C LYS A 203 -20.26 -3.03 10.22
N HIS A 204 -19.38 -2.39 10.99
CA HIS A 204 -19.62 -2.05 12.38
C HIS A 204 -20.68 -0.95 12.50
N GLY A 205 -21.27 -0.78 13.70
CA GLY A 205 -22.33 0.21 13.95
C GLY A 205 -21.96 1.66 13.67
N ASN A 206 -20.67 2.01 13.57
CA ASN A 206 -20.19 3.33 13.16
C ASN A 206 -20.09 3.51 11.63
N GLY A 207 -20.49 2.50 10.84
CA GLY A 207 -20.50 2.53 9.38
C GLY A 207 -19.21 2.08 8.70
N ILE A 208 -18.13 1.81 9.45
CA ILE A 208 -16.86 1.32 8.89
C ILE A 208 -16.91 -0.17 8.60
N ASP A 209 -16.27 -0.62 7.52
CA ASP A 209 -16.12 -2.02 7.20
C ASP A 209 -15.06 -2.71 8.08
N THR A 210 -15.38 -3.89 8.57
CA THR A 210 -14.48 -4.76 9.33
C THR A 210 -14.00 -5.95 8.51
N SER A 211 -14.78 -6.34 7.52
CA SER A 211 -14.47 -7.36 6.51
C SER A 211 -15.32 -7.17 5.27
N GLY A 212 -14.95 -7.79 4.16
CA GLY A 212 -15.75 -7.76 2.95
C GLY A 212 -15.14 -8.49 1.77
N VAL A 213 -15.96 -8.61 0.73
CA VAL A 213 -15.63 -9.26 -0.54
C VAL A 213 -15.70 -8.23 -1.66
N LEU A 214 -14.61 -8.08 -2.39
CA LEU A 214 -14.50 -7.26 -3.57
C LEU A 214 -14.57 -8.13 -4.80
N LEU A 215 -15.54 -7.90 -5.69
CA LEU A 215 -15.70 -8.58 -6.95
C LEU A 215 -15.24 -7.69 -8.09
N LEU A 216 -14.31 -8.18 -8.90
CA LEU A 216 -13.74 -7.52 -10.07
C LEU A 216 -14.18 -8.28 -11.33
N LYS A 217 -14.92 -7.65 -12.22
CA LYS A 217 -15.34 -8.26 -13.50
C LYS A 217 -14.37 -7.85 -14.59
N TYR A 218 -13.71 -8.82 -15.18
CA TYR A 218 -12.92 -8.69 -16.40
C TYR A 218 -13.68 -9.28 -17.61
N PRO A 219 -13.27 -9.02 -18.86
CA PRO A 219 -13.95 -9.57 -20.04
C PRO A 219 -14.12 -11.09 -19.98
N ASP A 220 -13.07 -11.82 -19.60
CA ASP A 220 -13.02 -13.27 -19.68
C ASP A 220 -13.03 -14.00 -18.34
N PHE A 221 -12.88 -13.27 -17.22
CA PHE A 221 -12.82 -13.87 -15.88
C PHE A 221 -13.40 -12.96 -14.80
N ILE A 222 -13.51 -13.51 -13.60
CA ILE A 222 -13.87 -12.79 -12.37
C ILE A 222 -12.73 -12.95 -11.37
N ALA A 223 -12.41 -11.87 -10.65
CA ALA A 223 -11.54 -11.93 -9.48
C ALA A 223 -12.35 -11.63 -8.20
N GLU A 224 -12.16 -12.46 -7.19
CA GLU A 224 -12.68 -12.32 -5.84
C GLU A 224 -11.55 -11.92 -4.91
N CYS A 225 -11.72 -10.83 -4.17
CA CYS A 225 -10.72 -10.36 -3.21
C CYS A 225 -11.38 -10.20 -1.83
N VAL A 226 -11.00 -11.06 -0.89
CA VAL A 226 -11.51 -11.07 0.48
C VAL A 226 -10.52 -10.33 1.38
N GLY A 227 -11.03 -9.44 2.23
CA GLY A 227 -10.25 -8.73 3.25
C GLY A 227 -10.99 -8.71 4.59
N CYS A 228 -10.39 -9.27 5.66
CA CYS A 228 -11.00 -9.33 6.99
C CYS A 228 -10.04 -8.83 8.05
N LYS A 229 -10.52 -7.89 8.89
CA LYS A 229 -9.82 -7.37 10.06
C LYS A 229 -10.42 -7.82 11.39
N ASP A 230 -11.53 -8.52 11.32
CA ASP A 230 -12.32 -9.06 12.44
C ASP A 230 -12.11 -10.56 12.64
N SER A 231 -11.38 -11.22 11.76
CA SER A 231 -11.10 -12.65 11.79
C SER A 231 -9.72 -12.99 11.21
N ASN A 232 -9.20 -14.17 11.56
CA ASN A 232 -8.02 -14.77 10.94
C ASN A 232 -8.44 -15.86 9.98
N SER A 233 -7.73 -15.97 8.85
CA SER A 233 -7.88 -17.07 7.91
C SER A 233 -6.55 -17.36 7.22
N MET A 234 -6.54 -18.36 6.35
CA MET A 234 -5.42 -18.65 5.48
C MET A 234 -5.31 -17.57 4.41
N ASN A 235 -4.15 -16.90 4.33
CA ASN A 235 -3.89 -15.88 3.32
C ASN A 235 -3.31 -16.54 2.06
N PHE A 236 -3.90 -16.26 0.91
CA PHE A 236 -3.49 -16.84 -0.36
C PHE A 236 -3.88 -15.95 -1.55
N VAL A 237 -3.24 -16.18 -2.68
CA VAL A 237 -3.76 -15.87 -4.01
C VAL A 237 -3.80 -17.15 -4.82
N LEU A 238 -4.92 -17.39 -5.51
CA LEU A 238 -5.10 -18.50 -6.42
C LEU A 238 -5.51 -17.95 -7.78
N ILE A 239 -4.72 -18.22 -8.82
CA ILE A 239 -5.00 -17.84 -10.21
C ILE A 239 -5.26 -19.11 -10.99
N GLN A 240 -6.46 -19.28 -11.53
CA GLN A 240 -6.89 -20.47 -12.27
C GLN A 240 -6.93 -20.18 -13.76
N GLY A 241 -6.33 -21.06 -14.53
CA GLY A 241 -6.36 -21.04 -15.99
C GLY A 241 -6.74 -22.39 -16.58
N GLU A 242 -6.90 -22.46 -17.90
CA GLU A 242 -7.33 -23.69 -18.59
C GLU A 242 -6.31 -24.82 -18.49
N LYS A 243 -5.01 -24.50 -18.28
CA LYS A 243 -3.91 -25.49 -18.26
C LYS A 243 -3.41 -25.80 -16.84
N GLY A 244 -3.97 -25.15 -15.84
CA GLY A 244 -3.52 -25.32 -14.47
C GLY A 244 -3.82 -24.11 -13.60
N TYR A 245 -3.12 -24.02 -12.48
CA TYR A 245 -3.29 -22.90 -11.55
C TYR A 245 -1.99 -22.50 -10.88
N LEU A 246 -1.97 -21.29 -10.38
CA LEU A 246 -0.88 -20.73 -9.61
C LEU A 246 -1.39 -20.36 -8.22
N HIS A 247 -0.69 -20.84 -7.19
CA HIS A 247 -0.97 -20.55 -5.80
C HIS A 247 0.16 -19.72 -5.19
N VAL A 248 -0.18 -18.56 -4.62
CA VAL A 248 0.75 -17.71 -3.87
C VAL A 248 0.49 -17.89 -2.38
N GLU A 249 1.45 -18.44 -1.67
CA GLU A 249 1.37 -18.58 -0.22
C GLU A 249 1.51 -17.23 0.49
N ASN A 250 0.78 -17.09 1.59
CA ASN A 250 0.72 -15.89 2.43
C ASN A 250 0.12 -14.66 1.72
N GLY A 251 -0.65 -14.89 0.63
CA GLY A 251 -1.44 -13.87 -0.05
C GLY A 251 -0.64 -12.78 -0.76
N ALA A 252 -1.34 -11.77 -1.25
CA ALA A 252 -0.78 -10.66 -2.01
C ALA A 252 0.23 -9.83 -1.22
N ASN A 253 0.00 -9.64 0.09
CA ASN A 253 0.87 -8.84 0.94
C ASN A 253 2.21 -9.52 1.26
N GLY A 254 2.20 -10.84 1.46
CA GLY A 254 3.40 -11.60 1.85
C GLY A 254 4.15 -12.21 0.68
N CYS A 255 3.41 -12.71 -0.29
CA CYS A 255 3.90 -13.37 -1.51
C CYS A 255 5.07 -14.33 -1.24
N ARG A 256 4.90 -15.18 -0.21
CA ARG A 256 6.01 -15.92 0.42
C ARG A 256 6.64 -16.94 -0.51
N ARG A 257 5.81 -17.62 -1.31
CA ARG A 257 6.19 -18.66 -2.24
C ARG A 257 5.15 -18.77 -3.35
N VAL A 258 5.60 -19.08 -4.55
CA VAL A 258 4.75 -19.29 -5.74
C VAL A 258 4.79 -20.76 -6.11
N ILE A 259 3.64 -21.41 -6.11
CA ILE A 259 3.48 -22.80 -6.49
C ILE A 259 2.68 -22.82 -7.79
N VAL A 260 3.25 -23.45 -8.82
CA VAL A 260 2.64 -23.54 -10.16
C VAL A 260 2.29 -25.00 -10.44
N HIS A 261 1.01 -25.25 -10.69
CA HIS A 261 0.50 -26.55 -11.11
C HIS A 261 0.06 -26.46 -12.57
N ILE A 262 0.73 -27.21 -13.43
CA ILE A 262 0.39 -27.30 -14.87
C ILE A 262 0.41 -28.79 -15.25
N ASP A 263 -0.66 -29.26 -15.83
CA ASP A 263 -0.89 -30.68 -16.07
C ASP A 263 -0.73 -31.48 -14.76
N ASP A 264 0.14 -32.48 -14.71
CA ASP A 264 0.44 -33.28 -13.51
C ASP A 264 1.72 -32.82 -12.76
N GLU A 265 2.31 -31.69 -13.15
CA GLU A 265 3.55 -31.19 -12.58
C GLU A 265 3.29 -30.05 -11.59
N GLU A 266 4.04 -30.07 -10.49
CA GLU A 266 4.08 -29.01 -9.50
C GLU A 266 5.49 -28.42 -9.39
N ILE A 267 5.60 -27.10 -9.49
CA ILE A 267 6.86 -26.37 -9.31
C ILE A 267 6.70 -25.35 -8.18
N SER A 268 7.59 -25.41 -7.20
CA SER A 268 7.62 -24.45 -6.09
C SER A 268 8.79 -23.47 -6.25
N LEU A 269 8.48 -22.18 -6.30
CA LEU A 269 9.42 -21.10 -6.59
C LEU A 269 9.48 -20.08 -5.44
N ASN A 270 10.68 -19.59 -5.13
CA ASN A 270 10.89 -18.49 -4.19
C ASN A 270 12.18 -17.74 -4.53
N MET A 271 12.08 -16.43 -4.73
CA MET A 271 13.20 -15.51 -4.97
C MET A 271 13.34 -14.45 -3.86
N GLN A 272 12.47 -14.45 -2.86
CA GLN A 272 12.60 -13.51 -1.74
C GLN A 272 13.69 -13.97 -0.79
N SER A 273 14.71 -13.13 -0.61
CA SER A 273 15.84 -13.35 0.30
C SER A 273 15.71 -12.51 1.58
N ASN A 274 14.98 -11.40 1.52
CA ASN A 274 14.75 -10.54 2.67
C ASN A 274 13.36 -10.78 3.28
N SER A 275 13.29 -10.88 4.61
CA SER A 275 12.04 -11.06 5.34
C SER A 275 11.23 -9.76 5.48
N ASN A 276 11.89 -8.60 5.39
CA ASN A 276 11.24 -7.29 5.40
C ASN A 276 10.81 -6.92 3.97
N ARG A 277 9.51 -7.01 3.70
CA ARG A 277 8.96 -6.70 2.36
C ARG A 277 9.20 -5.25 1.91
N LEU A 278 9.34 -4.31 2.85
CA LEU A 278 9.59 -2.90 2.55
C LEU A 278 11.01 -2.67 1.99
N TYR A 279 11.93 -3.62 2.20
CA TYR A 279 13.25 -3.60 1.60
C TYR A 279 13.18 -3.52 0.07
N TYR A 280 12.33 -4.36 -0.55
CA TYR A 280 12.24 -4.45 -2.01
C TYR A 280 11.65 -3.19 -2.65
N GLU A 281 10.61 -2.61 -2.05
CA GLU A 281 10.02 -1.37 -2.56
C GLU A 281 10.99 -0.19 -2.41
N LEU A 282 11.65 -0.06 -1.26
CA LEU A 282 12.61 1.01 -1.02
C LEU A 282 13.83 0.90 -1.95
N ALA A 283 14.31 -0.32 -2.19
CA ALA A 283 15.39 -0.60 -3.15
C ALA A 283 14.99 -0.17 -4.57
N ALA A 284 13.75 -0.47 -4.99
CA ALA A 284 13.22 -0.05 -6.30
C ALA A 284 13.10 1.48 -6.39
N PHE A 285 12.61 2.16 -5.35
CA PHE A 285 12.50 3.61 -5.32
C PHE A 285 13.87 4.29 -5.35
N LYS A 286 14.85 3.75 -4.59
CA LYS A 286 16.25 4.21 -4.65
C LYS A 286 16.83 4.07 -6.05
N GLU A 287 16.61 2.94 -6.72
CA GLU A 287 17.10 2.70 -8.07
C GLU A 287 16.53 3.72 -9.05
N MET A 288 15.22 3.94 -9.05
CA MET A 288 14.57 4.95 -9.91
C MET A 288 15.10 6.35 -9.63
N TYR A 289 15.27 6.72 -8.37
CA TYR A 289 15.82 8.03 -7.99
C TYR A 289 17.26 8.21 -8.48
N THR A 290 18.11 7.22 -8.27
CA THR A 290 19.53 7.26 -8.67
C THR A 290 19.68 7.38 -10.20
N LYS A 291 18.82 6.66 -10.95
CA LYS A 291 18.78 6.69 -12.42
C LYS A 291 18.01 7.90 -12.99
N ARG A 292 17.34 8.69 -12.14
CA ARG A 292 16.41 9.75 -12.54
C ARG A 292 15.30 9.23 -13.46
N ASP A 293 14.81 8.03 -13.18
CA ASP A 293 13.79 7.35 -13.98
C ASP A 293 12.38 7.86 -13.62
N PHE A 294 12.09 9.08 -14.08
CA PHE A 294 10.78 9.72 -13.90
C PHE A 294 9.68 9.01 -14.71
N GLU A 295 10.02 8.41 -15.84
CA GLU A 295 9.05 7.68 -16.67
C GLU A 295 8.46 6.52 -15.85
N ARG A 296 9.32 5.66 -15.31
CA ARG A 296 8.88 4.55 -14.48
C ARG A 296 8.16 4.99 -13.20
N CYS A 297 8.64 6.05 -12.56
CA CYS A 297 7.97 6.64 -11.39
C CYS A 297 6.53 7.06 -11.72
N TYR A 298 6.31 7.71 -12.85
CA TYR A 298 4.98 8.18 -13.25
C TYR A 298 4.09 7.07 -13.78
N GLU A 299 4.62 6.01 -14.39
CA GLU A 299 3.86 4.79 -14.69
C GLU A 299 3.30 4.12 -13.42
N LEU A 300 4.10 4.05 -12.35
CA LEU A 300 3.63 3.55 -11.06
C LEU A 300 2.53 4.44 -10.48
N LEU A 301 2.62 5.76 -10.62
CA LEU A 301 1.55 6.67 -10.21
C LEU A 301 0.27 6.50 -11.05
N ASP A 302 0.38 6.25 -12.34
CA ASP A 302 -0.78 5.97 -13.19
C ASP A 302 -1.47 4.66 -12.79
N HIS A 303 -0.69 3.65 -12.34
CA HIS A 303 -1.23 2.44 -11.71
C HIS A 303 -1.93 2.77 -10.38
N THR A 304 -1.26 3.50 -9.47
CA THR A 304 -1.86 3.98 -8.20
C THR A 304 -3.18 4.70 -8.44
N HIS A 305 -3.23 5.61 -9.42
CA HIS A 305 -4.45 6.34 -9.76
C HIS A 305 -5.58 5.39 -10.22
N SER A 306 -5.25 4.39 -11.04
CA SER A 306 -6.22 3.40 -11.50
C SER A 306 -6.78 2.58 -10.34
N VAL A 307 -5.92 2.17 -9.40
CA VAL A 307 -6.33 1.45 -8.18
C VAL A 307 -7.19 2.33 -7.28
N MET A 308 -6.80 3.59 -7.06
CA MET A 308 -7.58 4.53 -6.24
C MET A 308 -8.97 4.79 -6.82
N LYS A 309 -9.12 4.89 -8.14
CA LYS A 309 -10.45 4.96 -8.80
C LYS A 309 -11.33 3.79 -8.44
N MET A 310 -10.81 2.58 -8.59
CA MET A 310 -11.56 1.36 -8.29
C MET A 310 -11.85 1.22 -6.78
N LEU A 311 -10.89 1.57 -5.93
CA LEU A 311 -11.04 1.55 -4.48
C LEU A 311 -12.17 2.49 -4.01
N VAL A 312 -12.19 3.71 -4.51
CA VAL A 312 -13.22 4.72 -4.17
C VAL A 312 -14.59 4.31 -4.72
N GLU A 313 -14.65 3.79 -5.94
CA GLU A 313 -15.89 3.25 -6.52
C GLU A 313 -16.43 2.09 -5.67
N ALA A 314 -15.60 1.09 -5.37
CA ALA A 314 -15.96 -0.05 -4.54
C ALA A 314 -16.50 0.39 -3.16
N ARG A 315 -15.80 1.27 -2.48
CA ARG A 315 -16.21 1.82 -1.20
C ARG A 315 -17.60 2.48 -1.26
N LYS A 316 -17.84 3.28 -2.31
CA LYS A 316 -19.11 3.94 -2.54
C LYS A 316 -20.26 2.96 -2.82
N THR A 317 -20.00 1.83 -3.52
CA THR A 317 -21.04 0.79 -3.72
C THR A 317 -21.49 0.16 -2.41
N ALA A 318 -20.59 0.05 -1.42
CA ALA A 318 -20.92 -0.43 -0.08
C ALA A 318 -21.54 0.65 0.84
N GLY A 319 -21.74 1.87 0.35
CA GLY A 319 -22.27 2.99 1.14
C GLY A 319 -21.32 3.45 2.26
N ILE A 320 -20.01 3.30 2.09
CA ILE A 320 -18.99 3.76 3.03
C ILE A 320 -18.50 5.14 2.55
N ILE A 321 -18.82 6.17 3.31
CA ILE A 321 -18.51 7.57 2.98
C ILE A 321 -17.51 8.11 4.00
N PHE A 322 -16.38 8.60 3.52
CA PHE A 322 -15.37 9.26 4.35
C PHE A 322 -15.66 10.75 4.54
N GLU A 323 -15.10 11.36 5.58
CA GLU A 323 -15.20 12.83 5.74
C GLU A 323 -14.54 13.57 4.57
N ALA A 324 -13.51 13.00 3.95
CA ALA A 324 -12.83 13.56 2.79
C ALA A 324 -13.76 13.71 1.57
N ASP A 325 -14.72 12.80 1.38
CA ASP A 325 -15.69 12.85 0.28
C ASP A 325 -16.62 14.08 0.38
N GLN A 326 -16.80 14.65 1.58
CA GLN A 326 -17.67 15.81 1.81
C GLN A 326 -16.96 17.14 1.52
N LYS A 327 -15.65 17.11 1.30
CA LYS A 327 -14.83 18.29 0.99
C LYS A 327 -14.59 18.48 -0.51
N GLU A 328 -15.03 17.51 -1.32
CA GLU A 328 -15.02 17.57 -2.78
C GLU A 328 -16.15 18.43 -3.33
#